data_49c298f8177e960da67dc2401ab000f8
#
_entry.id   49c298f8177e960da67dc2401ab000f8
#
_cell.length_a   1.000
_cell.length_b   1.000
_cell.length_c   1.000
_cell.angle_alpha   90.00
_cell.angle_beta   90.00
_cell.angle_gamma   90.00
#
_symmetry.space_group_name_H-M   'P 1'
#
loop_
_entity.id
_entity.type
_entity.pdbx_description
1 polymer ?
#
loop_
_entity_poly.entity_id
_entity_poly.type
_entity_poly.pdbx_seq_one_letter_code
_entity_poly.pdbx_strand_id
1 'polypeptide(L)'
;MRDSTLDGFGRILKHLARHVNLNNPEQVLGFIASKNVSEARKEVLVNCYARYCKWKGLPFIKPNYRRVKKLPYVPLENEVDMLVSALPKRLSVFCQFIKETGARPGEAWNIKWVDVNPQTNTVAINKPEKNSNPRIVKVSSGLISRLFSLPRHTEYVFKTNPNAKFKTLARRFQDYKRRIAK
;
A
#
# COMPACT_ATOMS: atom_id res chain seq x y z
N MET A 1 -16.58 6.16 3.72
CA MET A 1 -15.66 5.28 2.93
C MET A 1 -14.45 6.11 2.57
N ARG A 2 -13.22 5.54 2.55
CA ARG A 2 -12.01 6.32 2.22
C ARG A 2 -11.96 6.65 0.73
N ASP A 3 -11.43 7.84 0.37
CA ASP A 3 -11.32 8.30 -1.04
C ASP A 3 -10.60 7.28 -1.94
N SER A 4 -9.54 6.64 -1.44
CA SER A 4 -8.81 5.60 -2.17
C SER A 4 -9.67 4.37 -2.53
N THR A 5 -10.68 4.05 -1.72
CA THR A 5 -11.64 2.96 -1.98
C THR A 5 -12.65 3.39 -3.03
N LEU A 6 -13.12 4.64 -2.96
CA LEU A 6 -14.00 5.23 -3.97
C LEU A 6 -13.33 5.28 -5.34
N ASP A 7 -12.08 5.76 -5.39
CA ASP A 7 -11.25 5.76 -6.61
C ASP A 7 -11.07 4.35 -7.18
N GLY A 8 -10.86 3.37 -6.30
CA GLY A 8 -10.74 1.97 -6.69
C GLY A 8 -12.00 1.44 -7.36
N PHE A 9 -13.16 1.69 -6.75
CA PHE A 9 -14.45 1.31 -7.30
C PHE A 9 -14.75 2.04 -8.61
N GLY A 10 -14.51 3.35 -8.67
CA GLY A 10 -14.71 4.13 -9.88
C GLY A 10 -13.90 3.60 -11.07
N ARG A 11 -12.63 3.22 -10.83
CA ARG A 11 -11.80 2.61 -11.89
C ARG A 11 -12.34 1.26 -12.37
N ILE A 12 -12.80 0.42 -11.44
CA ILE A 12 -13.36 -0.88 -11.79
C ILE A 12 -14.66 -0.72 -12.59
N LEU A 13 -15.59 0.11 -12.12
CA LEU A 13 -16.85 0.34 -12.82
C LEU A 13 -16.63 0.96 -14.20
N LYS A 14 -15.74 1.95 -14.32
CA LYS A 14 -15.35 2.51 -15.62
C LYS A 14 -14.75 1.47 -16.56
N HIS A 15 -13.95 0.53 -16.03
CA HIS A 15 -13.41 -0.55 -16.82
C HIS A 15 -14.53 -1.49 -17.32
N LEU A 16 -15.45 -1.90 -16.46
CA LEU A 16 -16.58 -2.75 -16.83
C LEU A 16 -17.49 -2.06 -17.85
N ALA A 17 -17.82 -0.78 -17.63
CA ALA A 17 -18.69 0.01 -18.53
C ALA A 17 -18.16 0.17 -19.96
N ARG A 18 -16.84 0.02 -20.17
CA ARG A 18 -16.22 0.06 -21.51
C ARG A 18 -16.48 -1.20 -22.33
N HIS A 19 -16.88 -2.29 -21.68
CA HIS A 19 -17.01 -3.60 -22.34
C HIS A 19 -18.42 -4.14 -22.30
N VAL A 20 -19.22 -3.76 -21.30
CA VAL A 20 -20.55 -4.32 -21.09
C VAL A 20 -21.51 -3.26 -20.51
N ASN A 21 -22.81 -3.46 -20.73
CA ASN A 21 -23.83 -2.62 -20.11
C ASN A 21 -23.95 -2.96 -18.61
N LEU A 22 -23.61 -1.99 -17.74
CA LEU A 22 -23.68 -2.18 -16.29
C LEU A 22 -25.10 -2.43 -15.77
N ASN A 23 -26.15 -2.08 -16.50
CA ASN A 23 -27.54 -2.36 -16.10
C ASN A 23 -28.00 -3.78 -16.43
N ASN A 24 -27.15 -4.58 -17.10
CA ASN A 24 -27.42 -5.98 -17.38
C ASN A 24 -26.48 -6.88 -16.56
N PRO A 25 -26.92 -7.42 -15.40
CA PRO A 25 -26.09 -8.24 -14.53
C PRO A 25 -25.53 -9.50 -15.20
N GLU A 26 -26.28 -10.14 -16.07
CA GLU A 26 -25.84 -11.36 -16.76
C GLU A 26 -24.65 -11.09 -17.70
N GLN A 27 -24.72 -10.01 -18.49
CA GLN A 27 -23.60 -9.61 -19.35
C GLN A 27 -22.36 -9.29 -18.54
N VAL A 28 -22.49 -8.57 -17.41
CA VAL A 28 -21.35 -8.25 -16.54
C VAL A 28 -20.74 -9.50 -15.95
N LEU A 29 -21.56 -10.45 -15.46
CA LEU A 29 -21.07 -11.70 -14.90
C LEU A 29 -20.38 -12.58 -15.97
N GLY A 30 -20.98 -12.72 -17.16
CA GLY A 30 -20.37 -13.43 -18.28
C GLY A 30 -19.02 -12.84 -18.67
N PHE A 31 -18.91 -11.52 -18.75
CA PHE A 31 -17.65 -10.83 -19.03
C PHE A 31 -16.60 -11.06 -17.93
N ILE A 32 -16.97 -10.99 -16.63
CA ILE A 32 -16.04 -11.26 -15.53
C ILE A 32 -15.60 -12.74 -15.55
N ALA A 33 -16.51 -13.67 -15.82
CA ALA A 33 -16.22 -15.10 -15.88
C ALA A 33 -15.22 -15.42 -17.01
N SER A 34 -15.39 -14.82 -18.18
CA SER A 34 -14.52 -15.05 -19.36
C SER A 34 -13.11 -14.45 -19.21
N LYS A 35 -12.87 -13.58 -18.23
CA LYS A 35 -11.55 -12.97 -18.05
C LYS A 35 -10.49 -13.99 -17.61
N ASN A 36 -9.36 -14.00 -18.30
CA ASN A 36 -8.18 -14.78 -17.89
C ASN A 36 -7.44 -14.08 -16.74
N VAL A 37 -8.03 -14.10 -15.54
CA VAL A 37 -7.47 -13.53 -14.32
C VAL A 37 -7.74 -14.47 -13.14
N SER A 38 -6.98 -14.30 -12.04
CA SER A 38 -7.19 -15.13 -10.84
C SER A 38 -8.60 -14.97 -10.26
N GLU A 39 -9.11 -16.04 -9.64
CA GLU A 39 -10.40 -16.06 -8.95
C GLU A 39 -10.52 -14.95 -7.91
N ALA A 40 -9.42 -14.65 -7.19
CA ALA A 40 -9.36 -13.51 -6.27
C ALA A 40 -9.59 -12.16 -6.97
N ARG A 41 -9.14 -12.01 -8.23
CA ARG A 41 -9.38 -10.78 -9.01
C ARG A 41 -10.84 -10.74 -9.49
N LYS A 42 -11.39 -11.86 -9.94
CA LYS A 42 -12.81 -11.95 -10.32
C LYS A 42 -13.71 -11.58 -9.15
N GLU A 43 -13.41 -12.10 -7.95
CA GLU A 43 -14.15 -11.77 -6.73
C GLU A 43 -14.11 -10.27 -6.41
N VAL A 44 -12.97 -9.59 -6.57
CA VAL A 44 -12.87 -8.13 -6.40
C VAL A 44 -13.76 -7.38 -7.38
N LEU A 45 -13.80 -7.80 -8.65
CA LEU A 45 -14.66 -7.20 -9.68
C LEU A 45 -16.14 -7.37 -9.32
N VAL A 46 -16.53 -8.59 -8.95
CA VAL A 46 -17.92 -8.90 -8.56
C VAL A 46 -18.33 -8.15 -7.29
N ASN A 47 -17.45 -8.06 -6.28
CA ASN A 47 -17.74 -7.29 -5.06
C ASN A 47 -17.97 -5.80 -5.34
N CYS A 48 -17.22 -5.24 -6.28
CA CYS A 48 -17.42 -3.85 -6.71
C CYS A 48 -18.77 -3.71 -7.45
N TYR A 49 -19.06 -4.63 -8.36
CA TYR A 49 -20.30 -4.60 -9.13
C TYR A 49 -21.54 -4.84 -8.26
N ALA A 50 -21.47 -5.75 -7.28
CA ALA A 50 -22.55 -5.99 -6.33
C ALA A 50 -22.99 -4.70 -5.57
N ARG A 51 -22.02 -3.84 -5.24
CA ARG A 51 -22.32 -2.54 -4.62
C ARG A 51 -23.02 -1.59 -5.59
N TYR A 52 -22.63 -1.61 -6.87
CA TYR A 52 -23.32 -0.86 -7.92
C TYR A 52 -24.77 -1.33 -8.09
N CYS A 53 -25.00 -2.66 -8.17
CA CYS A 53 -26.35 -3.24 -8.26
C CYS A 53 -27.20 -2.83 -7.05
N LYS A 54 -26.66 -2.93 -5.83
CA LYS A 54 -27.37 -2.49 -4.62
C LYS A 54 -27.75 -1.01 -4.67
N TRP A 55 -26.87 -0.16 -5.16
CA TRP A 55 -27.14 1.28 -5.31
C TRP A 55 -28.21 1.57 -6.36
N LYS A 56 -28.20 0.82 -7.47
CA LYS A 56 -29.16 0.97 -8.57
C LYS A 56 -30.47 0.21 -8.37
N GLY A 57 -30.61 -0.61 -7.32
CA GLY A 57 -31.77 -1.47 -7.11
C GLY A 57 -31.89 -2.61 -8.12
N LEU A 58 -30.78 -3.01 -8.76
CA LEU A 58 -30.76 -4.12 -9.71
C LEU A 58 -30.76 -5.47 -8.97
N PRO A 59 -31.55 -6.47 -9.42
CA PRO A 59 -31.49 -7.83 -8.87
C PRO A 59 -30.12 -8.44 -9.19
N PHE A 60 -29.43 -8.93 -8.17
CA PHE A 60 -28.09 -9.45 -8.34
C PHE A 60 -27.78 -10.58 -7.35
N ILE A 61 -27.51 -11.76 -7.87
CA ILE A 61 -27.02 -12.92 -7.11
C ILE A 61 -25.51 -12.96 -7.28
N LYS A 62 -24.80 -12.76 -6.16
CA LYS A 62 -23.35 -12.73 -6.18
C LYS A 62 -22.78 -14.13 -6.35
N PRO A 63 -21.98 -14.42 -7.42
CA PRO A 63 -21.30 -15.69 -7.57
C PRO A 63 -20.18 -15.81 -6.53
N ASN A 64 -19.89 -17.04 -6.10
CA ASN A 64 -18.81 -17.35 -5.17
C ASN A 64 -17.57 -17.80 -5.94
N TYR A 65 -16.47 -17.07 -5.78
CA TYR A 65 -15.17 -17.39 -6.34
C TYR A 65 -14.26 -18.00 -5.28
N ARG A 66 -13.81 -19.23 -5.48
CA ARG A 66 -12.92 -19.92 -4.53
C ARG A 66 -11.49 -19.41 -4.66
N ARG A 67 -11.02 -18.64 -3.66
CA ARG A 67 -9.64 -18.18 -3.60
C ARG A 67 -8.69 -19.33 -3.26
N VAL A 68 -7.71 -19.57 -4.11
CA VAL A 68 -6.57 -20.42 -3.75
C VAL A 68 -5.59 -19.58 -2.94
N LYS A 69 -5.44 -19.89 -1.66
CA LYS A 69 -4.42 -19.29 -0.80
C LYS A 69 -3.08 -19.96 -1.09
N LYS A 70 -2.12 -19.19 -1.59
CA LYS A 70 -0.73 -19.64 -1.72
C LYS A 70 0.06 -19.10 -0.53
N LEU A 71 1.00 -19.89 -0.03
CA LEU A 71 1.95 -19.40 0.96
C LEU A 71 2.79 -18.28 0.31
N PRO A 72 2.91 -17.12 0.97
CA PRO A 72 3.75 -16.05 0.46
C PRO A 72 5.22 -16.47 0.53
N TYR A 73 6.01 -16.06 -0.44
CA TYR A 73 7.46 -16.10 -0.30
C TYR A 73 7.89 -15.08 0.76
N VAL A 74 8.64 -15.55 1.75
CA VAL A 74 9.24 -14.69 2.78
C VAL A 74 10.75 -14.67 2.49
N PRO A 75 11.31 -13.52 2.09
CA PRO A 75 12.74 -13.40 1.82
C PRO A 75 13.53 -13.57 3.11
N LEU A 76 14.77 -14.04 3.00
CA LEU A 76 15.71 -14.11 4.10
C LEU A 76 16.11 -12.69 4.55
N GLU A 77 16.50 -12.54 5.80
CA GLU A 77 16.84 -11.22 6.35
C GLU A 77 18.01 -10.57 5.60
N ASN A 78 19.05 -11.35 5.28
CA ASN A 78 20.20 -10.90 4.48
C ASN A 78 19.78 -10.41 3.08
N GLU A 79 18.83 -11.06 2.42
CA GLU A 79 18.34 -10.61 1.10
C GLU A 79 17.65 -9.24 1.21
N VAL A 80 16.90 -9.03 2.30
CA VAL A 80 16.26 -7.73 2.58
C VAL A 80 17.32 -6.68 2.86
N ASP A 81 18.36 -7.00 3.64
CA ASP A 81 19.44 -6.06 3.97
C ASP A 81 20.30 -5.70 2.74
N MET A 82 20.59 -6.64 1.88
CA MET A 82 21.23 -6.38 0.60
C MET A 82 20.41 -5.43 -0.28
N LEU A 83 19.10 -5.68 -0.39
CA LEU A 83 18.19 -4.79 -1.13
C LEU A 83 18.18 -3.39 -0.51
N VAL A 84 18.05 -3.28 0.82
CA VAL A 84 18.01 -2.00 1.53
C VAL A 84 19.31 -1.22 1.37
N SER A 85 20.46 -1.89 1.41
CA SER A 85 21.77 -1.24 1.24
C SER A 85 22.00 -0.69 -0.17
N ALA A 86 21.46 -1.37 -1.19
CA ALA A 86 21.57 -0.95 -2.59
C ALA A 86 20.65 0.23 -2.97
N LEU A 87 19.75 0.65 -2.07
CA LEU A 87 18.83 1.75 -2.35
C LEU A 87 19.47 3.14 -2.07
N PRO A 88 19.02 4.21 -2.74
CA PRO A 88 19.42 5.57 -2.41
C PRO A 88 19.14 5.91 -0.95
N LYS A 89 19.99 6.72 -0.32
CA LYS A 89 20.04 7.00 1.11
C LYS A 89 18.67 7.17 1.76
N ARG A 90 17.81 8.07 1.26
CA ARG A 90 16.47 8.31 1.85
C ARG A 90 15.56 7.10 1.76
N LEU A 91 15.57 6.40 0.64
CA LEU A 91 14.75 5.20 0.42
C LEU A 91 15.24 4.04 1.26
N SER A 92 16.56 3.87 1.38
CA SER A 92 17.20 2.89 2.25
C SER A 92 16.80 3.09 3.71
N VAL A 93 16.90 4.34 4.22
CA VAL A 93 16.48 4.67 5.60
C VAL A 93 14.97 4.45 5.80
N PHE A 94 14.17 4.76 4.79
CA PHE A 94 12.71 4.51 4.84
C PHE A 94 12.39 3.01 4.92
N CYS A 95 13.07 2.17 4.13
CA CYS A 95 12.88 0.72 4.17
C CYS A 95 13.37 0.11 5.49
N GLN A 96 14.54 0.58 5.98
CA GLN A 96 15.04 0.18 7.29
C GLN A 96 14.08 0.55 8.42
N PHE A 97 13.51 1.75 8.36
CA PHE A 97 12.50 2.19 9.32
C PHE A 97 11.28 1.24 9.35
N ILE A 98 10.77 0.86 8.17
CA ILE A 98 9.66 -0.09 8.07
C ILE A 98 10.07 -1.47 8.62
N LYS A 99 11.29 -1.95 8.30
CA LYS A 99 11.82 -3.22 8.77
C LYS A 99 11.84 -3.29 10.30
N GLU A 100 12.35 -2.26 10.97
CA GLU A 100 12.49 -2.24 12.43
C GLU A 100 11.17 -1.96 13.18
N THR A 101 10.31 -1.13 12.62
CA THR A 101 9.09 -0.69 13.33
C THR A 101 7.84 -1.50 13.00
N GLY A 102 7.84 -2.28 11.92
CA GLY A 102 6.63 -2.89 11.38
C GLY A 102 5.56 -1.87 10.98
N ALA A 103 5.93 -0.60 10.81
CA ALA A 103 5.00 0.46 10.41
C ALA A 103 4.49 0.23 8.98
N ARG A 104 3.21 0.53 8.75
CA ARG A 104 2.72 0.57 7.38
C ARG A 104 3.40 1.69 6.60
N PRO A 105 3.63 1.50 5.29
CA PRO A 105 4.32 2.50 4.48
C PRO A 105 3.70 3.92 4.56
N GLY A 106 2.38 4.03 4.65
CA GLY A 106 1.71 5.32 4.81
C GLY A 106 1.89 5.92 6.21
N GLU A 107 1.96 5.10 7.26
CA GLU A 107 2.30 5.52 8.61
C GLU A 107 3.73 6.09 8.63
N ALA A 108 4.69 5.33 8.12
CA ALA A 108 6.09 5.75 8.02
C ALA A 108 6.25 7.04 7.20
N TRP A 109 5.51 7.20 6.09
CA TRP A 109 5.55 8.40 5.26
C TRP A 109 5.13 9.67 6.00
N ASN A 110 4.28 9.54 7.00
CA ASN A 110 3.73 10.67 7.77
C ASN A 110 4.42 10.90 9.12
N ILE A 111 5.52 10.20 9.42
CA ILE A 111 6.32 10.45 10.63
C ILE A 111 6.94 11.84 10.54
N LYS A 112 6.84 12.60 11.64
CA LYS A 112 7.44 13.90 11.81
C LYS A 112 8.72 13.81 12.64
N TRP A 113 9.57 14.83 12.57
CA TRP A 113 10.79 14.90 13.39
C TRP A 113 10.49 14.93 14.89
N VAL A 114 9.39 15.53 15.29
CA VAL A 114 8.95 15.59 16.70
C VAL A 114 8.49 14.22 17.24
N ASP A 115 8.17 13.26 16.35
CA ASP A 115 7.78 11.90 16.73
C ASP A 115 9.01 11.00 17.01
N VAL A 116 10.24 11.47 16.72
CA VAL A 116 11.48 10.70 16.89
C VAL A 116 12.23 11.19 18.12
N ASN A 117 12.36 10.31 19.10
CA ASN A 117 13.11 10.63 20.33
C ASN A 117 14.49 9.91 20.31
N PRO A 118 15.60 10.66 20.13
CA PRO A 118 16.93 10.06 20.07
C PRO A 118 17.46 9.64 21.45
N GLN A 119 16.95 10.21 22.56
CA GLN A 119 17.43 9.91 23.90
C GLN A 119 16.95 8.52 24.35
N THR A 120 15.71 8.16 24.00
CA THR A 120 15.10 6.89 24.35
C THR A 120 15.15 5.87 23.22
N ASN A 121 15.65 6.24 22.03
CA ASN A 121 15.61 5.45 20.81
C ASN A 121 14.19 4.97 20.48
N THR A 122 13.22 5.87 20.51
CA THR A 122 11.82 5.56 20.24
C THR A 122 11.23 6.43 19.14
N VAL A 123 10.22 5.90 18.47
CA VAL A 123 9.42 6.62 17.48
C VAL A 123 7.95 6.45 17.79
N ALA A 124 7.21 7.56 17.86
CA ALA A 124 5.77 7.58 18.05
C ALA A 124 5.04 7.52 16.71
N ILE A 125 4.16 6.53 16.53
CA ILE A 125 3.26 6.44 15.37
C ILE A 125 1.90 6.97 15.78
N ASN A 126 1.73 8.31 15.68
CA ASN A 126 0.54 9.03 16.15
C ASN A 126 -0.63 9.02 15.17
N LYS A 127 -0.39 8.73 13.89
CA LYS A 127 -1.42 8.68 12.84
C LYS A 127 -1.49 7.28 12.21
N PRO A 128 -2.00 6.29 12.94
CA PRO A 128 -2.07 4.92 12.44
C PRO A 128 -3.10 4.80 11.30
N GLU A 129 -2.85 3.86 10.40
CA GLU A 129 -3.77 3.53 9.31
C GLU A 129 -4.68 2.35 9.68
N LYS A 130 -5.82 2.25 8.98
CA LYS A 130 -6.73 1.09 9.03
C LYS A 130 -7.24 0.77 10.45
N ASN A 131 -7.60 1.80 11.22
CA ASN A 131 -8.13 1.66 12.59
C ASN A 131 -7.18 0.97 13.59
N SER A 132 -5.85 1.06 13.36
CA SER A 132 -4.86 0.68 14.38
C SER A 132 -4.76 1.77 15.44
N ASN A 133 -4.28 1.42 16.63
CA ASN A 133 -4.03 2.39 17.70
C ASN A 133 -2.69 3.11 17.54
N PRO A 134 -2.55 4.36 18.02
CA PRO A 134 -1.25 5.00 18.19
C PRO A 134 -0.33 4.12 19.03
N ARG A 135 0.96 4.15 18.71
CA ARG A 135 1.96 3.32 19.41
C ARG A 135 3.33 3.95 19.40
N ILE A 136 4.12 3.66 20.43
CA ILE A 136 5.53 3.99 20.49
C ILE A 136 6.32 2.70 20.23
N VAL A 137 7.30 2.79 19.34
CA VAL A 137 8.15 1.66 18.96
C VAL A 137 9.59 1.98 19.31
N LYS A 138 10.27 1.07 19.97
CA LYS A 138 11.72 1.15 20.22
C LYS A 138 12.45 0.74 18.93
N VAL A 139 13.49 1.47 18.58
CA VAL A 139 14.30 1.25 17.37
C VAL A 139 15.79 1.22 17.73
N SER A 140 16.62 0.76 16.82
CA SER A 140 18.06 0.75 17.02
C SER A 140 18.64 2.17 17.04
N SER A 141 19.73 2.38 17.79
CA SER A 141 20.50 3.63 17.74
C SER A 141 21.08 3.89 16.34
N GLY A 142 21.40 2.83 15.60
CA GLY A 142 21.83 2.89 14.21
C GLY A 142 20.75 3.48 13.30
N LEU A 143 19.48 3.09 13.47
CA LEU A 143 18.39 3.70 12.70
C LEU A 143 18.19 5.17 13.08
N ILE A 144 18.27 5.52 14.36
CA ILE A 144 18.21 6.92 14.82
C ILE A 144 19.29 7.77 14.13
N SER A 145 20.54 7.32 14.15
CA SER A 145 21.65 7.99 13.49
C SER A 145 21.40 8.17 11.98
N ARG A 146 20.91 7.13 11.32
CA ARG A 146 20.55 7.19 9.89
C ARG A 146 19.40 8.15 9.61
N LEU A 147 18.36 8.21 10.46
CA LEU A 147 17.28 9.19 10.34
C LEU A 147 17.84 10.63 10.45
N PHE A 148 18.62 10.92 11.47
CA PHE A 148 19.21 12.26 11.67
C PHE A 148 20.26 12.65 10.62
N SER A 149 20.78 11.69 9.84
CA SER A 149 21.64 11.96 8.69
C SER A 149 20.87 12.38 7.42
N LEU A 150 19.53 12.37 7.46
CA LEU A 150 18.70 12.84 6.34
C LEU A 150 18.55 14.38 6.39
N PRO A 151 18.53 15.06 5.24
CA PRO A 151 18.30 16.49 5.20
C PRO A 151 16.85 16.82 5.61
N ARG A 152 16.72 17.83 6.49
CA ARG A 152 15.43 18.29 7.04
C ARG A 152 14.82 19.37 6.15
N HIS A 153 14.08 18.96 5.11
CA HIS A 153 13.42 19.91 4.22
C HIS A 153 12.02 20.32 4.69
N THR A 154 11.40 19.50 5.54
CA THR A 154 10.03 19.71 6.05
C THR A 154 9.93 19.23 7.49
N GLU A 155 8.79 19.43 8.13
CA GLU A 155 8.45 18.81 9.42
C GLU A 155 8.44 17.27 9.39
N TYR A 156 8.31 16.67 8.18
CA TYR A 156 8.28 15.22 8.00
C TYR A 156 9.67 14.66 7.71
N VAL A 157 9.95 13.48 8.26
CA VAL A 157 11.25 12.80 8.12
C VAL A 157 11.53 12.42 6.66
N PHE A 158 10.53 11.88 5.96
CA PHE A 158 10.72 11.28 4.64
C PHE A 158 10.22 12.14 3.47
N LYS A 159 9.50 13.24 3.72
CA LYS A 159 9.00 14.12 2.66
C LYS A 159 10.03 15.18 2.29
N THR A 160 10.23 15.38 0.99
CA THR A 160 11.11 16.44 0.46
C THR A 160 10.40 17.77 0.36
N ASN A 161 9.08 17.77 0.29
CA ASN A 161 8.20 18.93 0.37
C ASN A 161 6.88 18.49 1.03
N PRO A 162 6.09 19.41 1.61
CA PRO A 162 4.84 19.11 2.32
C PRO A 162 3.82 18.35 1.46
N ASN A 163 3.79 18.65 0.16
CA ASN A 163 2.85 18.08 -0.82
C ASN A 163 3.35 16.78 -1.48
N ALA A 164 4.53 16.28 -1.08
CA ALA A 164 5.09 15.06 -1.64
C ALA A 164 4.15 13.87 -1.45
N LYS A 165 3.80 13.20 -2.55
CA LYS A 165 2.89 12.06 -2.54
C LYS A 165 3.65 10.76 -2.32
N PHE A 166 3.13 9.89 -1.44
CA PHE A 166 3.70 8.56 -1.19
C PHE A 166 3.82 7.71 -2.48
N LYS A 167 2.87 7.82 -3.41
CA LYS A 167 2.91 7.11 -4.70
C LYS A 167 4.22 7.34 -5.47
N THR A 168 4.83 8.52 -5.34
CA THR A 168 6.11 8.84 -6.00
C THR A 168 7.26 8.04 -5.39
N LEU A 169 7.30 7.90 -4.06
CA LEU A 169 8.30 7.07 -3.38
C LEU A 169 8.12 5.59 -3.73
N ALA A 170 6.89 5.09 -3.68
CA ALA A 170 6.57 3.72 -4.02
C ALA A 170 6.97 3.37 -5.47
N ARG A 171 6.73 4.29 -6.43
CA ARG A 171 7.17 4.13 -7.82
C ARG A 171 8.70 4.06 -7.92
N ARG A 172 9.41 4.97 -7.27
CA ARG A 172 10.89 4.95 -7.23
C ARG A 172 11.42 3.63 -6.67
N PHE A 173 10.84 3.11 -5.59
CA PHE A 173 11.22 1.81 -5.03
C PHE A 173 11.07 0.69 -6.08
N GLN A 174 9.95 0.63 -6.81
CA GLN A 174 9.75 -0.37 -7.86
C GLN A 174 10.76 -0.23 -9.01
N ASP A 175 11.09 1.01 -9.38
CA ASP A 175 12.08 1.26 -10.44
C ASP A 175 13.49 0.81 -10.00
N TYR A 176 13.89 1.07 -8.76
CA TYR A 176 15.17 0.59 -8.20
C TYR A 176 15.18 -0.93 -8.07
N LYS A 177 14.12 -1.55 -7.55
CA LYS A 177 14.00 -3.01 -7.45
C LYS A 177 14.23 -3.68 -8.82
N ARG A 178 13.64 -3.14 -9.90
CA ARG A 178 13.82 -3.68 -11.26
C ARG A 178 15.23 -3.52 -11.78
N ARG A 179 15.98 -2.50 -11.34
CA ARG A 179 17.40 -2.29 -11.74
C ARG A 179 18.35 -3.23 -11.01
N ILE A 180 18.07 -3.48 -9.73
CA ILE A 180 18.90 -4.37 -8.89
C ILE A 180 18.68 -5.85 -9.26
N ALA A 181 17.47 -6.21 -9.73
CA ALA A 181 17.14 -7.57 -10.14
C ALA A 181 17.62 -7.97 -11.56
N LYS A 182 18.31 -7.08 -12.26
CA LYS A 182 19.01 -7.34 -13.54
C LYS A 182 20.49 -7.61 -13.29
#